data_3ef8f15f06e709dfa94402ad73ffe2a5
#
_entry.id   3ef8f15f06e709dfa94402ad73ffe2a5
#
_cell.length_a   1.000
_cell.length_b   1.000
_cell.length_c   1.000
_cell.angle_alpha   90.00
_cell.angle_beta   90.00
_cell.angle_gamma   90.00
#
_symmetry.space_group_name_H-M   'P 1'
#
loop_
_entity.id
_entity.type
_entity.pdbx_description
1 polymer ?
#
loop_
_entity_poly.entity_id
_entity_poly.type
_entity_poly.pdbx_seq_one_letter_code
_entity_poly.pdbx_strand_id
1 'polypeptide(L)'
;MKSLYILIFALSLSVNAQGNIKTEFVNSDKNLVIVISYHEDGSIAQTGCLKDNKLHGEWASFDMDGNKLSLGTYNMGEKNGKWFFWSNADLTEVNFKDNAVIDTVNWENKNFLANNN
;
A
#
# COMPACT_ATOMS: atom_id res chain seq x y z
N MET A 1 -21.07 -6.52 3.51
CA MET A 1 -20.30 -7.67 4.03
C MET A 1 -19.27 -8.20 3.05
N LYS A 2 -19.52 -8.13 1.74
CA LYS A 2 -18.52 -8.52 0.73
C LYS A 2 -17.28 -7.63 0.71
N SER A 3 -17.37 -6.38 1.14
CA SER A 3 -16.25 -5.43 1.23
C SER A 3 -15.21 -5.82 2.29
N LEU A 4 -15.66 -6.44 3.38
CA LEU A 4 -14.76 -6.90 4.44
C LEU A 4 -13.81 -8.02 3.95
N TYR A 5 -14.30 -8.87 3.05
CA TYR A 5 -13.51 -9.97 2.52
C TYR A 5 -12.36 -9.50 1.63
N ILE A 6 -12.60 -8.48 0.82
CA ILE A 6 -11.58 -7.93 -0.07
C ILE A 6 -10.46 -7.28 0.75
N LEU A 7 -10.82 -6.60 1.82
CA LEU A 7 -9.86 -5.94 2.68
C LEU A 7 -9.06 -6.92 3.52
N ILE A 8 -9.73 -7.93 4.07
CA ILE A 8 -9.09 -9.00 4.84
C ILE A 8 -8.14 -9.79 3.93
N PHE A 9 -8.51 -9.98 2.67
CA PHE A 9 -7.65 -10.67 1.72
C PHE A 9 -6.42 -9.85 1.36
N ALA A 10 -6.57 -8.55 1.14
CA ALA A 10 -5.45 -7.65 0.89
C ALA A 10 -4.50 -7.55 2.10
N LEU A 11 -5.07 -7.61 3.30
CA LEU A 11 -4.31 -7.61 4.54
C LEU A 11 -3.71 -8.98 4.87
N SER A 12 -4.38 -10.06 4.49
CA SER A 12 -3.89 -11.42 4.76
C SER A 12 -2.66 -11.79 3.96
N LEU A 13 -2.44 -11.15 2.82
CA LEU A 13 -1.23 -11.34 2.05
C LEU A 13 0.01 -10.71 2.71
N SER A 14 -0.21 -9.77 3.62
CA SER A 14 0.87 -9.12 4.35
C SER A 14 1.11 -9.72 5.72
N VAL A 15 0.30 -10.67 6.14
CA VAL A 15 0.28 -11.08 7.54
C VAL A 15 0.37 -12.58 7.71
N ASN A 16 1.58 -13.05 7.84
CA ASN A 16 1.86 -14.19 8.69
C ASN A 16 1.95 -13.77 10.17
N ALA A 17 1.50 -12.61 10.52
CA ALA A 17 1.51 -12.13 11.87
C ALA A 17 0.23 -12.57 12.57
N GLN A 18 0.37 -13.37 13.58
CA GLN A 18 -0.67 -13.77 14.52
C GLN A 18 -1.06 -12.59 15.42
N GLY A 19 -1.37 -11.44 14.86
CA GLY A 19 -1.73 -10.27 15.62
C GLY A 19 -3.12 -9.79 15.26
N ASN A 20 -3.82 -9.23 16.23
CA ASN A 20 -5.09 -8.57 16.01
C ASN A 20 -4.83 -7.25 15.27
N ILE A 21 -4.87 -7.28 13.95
CA ILE A 21 -4.79 -6.07 13.16
C ILE A 21 -6.11 -5.33 13.32
N LYS A 22 -6.02 -4.16 13.93
CA LYS A 22 -7.17 -3.25 14.00
C LYS A 22 -7.29 -2.51 12.69
N THR A 23 -8.49 -2.53 12.11
CA THR A 23 -8.81 -1.77 10.90
C THR A 23 -9.99 -0.85 11.19
N GLU A 24 -9.84 0.40 10.81
CA GLU A 24 -10.89 1.40 10.93
C GLU A 24 -11.42 1.77 9.55
N PHE A 25 -12.72 1.90 9.45
CA PHE A 25 -13.41 2.33 8.25
C PHE A 25 -14.15 3.62 8.54
N VAL A 26 -13.85 4.66 7.80
CA VAL A 26 -14.54 5.94 7.92
C VAL A 26 -15.28 6.20 6.62
N ASN A 27 -16.60 6.23 6.70
CA ASN A 27 -17.42 6.61 5.56
C ASN A 27 -17.20 8.07 5.22
N SER A 28 -16.87 8.34 3.98
CA SER A 28 -16.92 9.69 3.43
C SER A 28 -18.07 9.79 2.42
N ASP A 29 -18.38 10.99 2.01
CA ASP A 29 -19.40 11.20 0.98
C ASP A 29 -19.00 10.50 -0.32
N LYS A 30 -19.97 10.15 -1.16
CA LYS A 30 -19.79 9.61 -2.51
C LYS A 30 -19.25 8.18 -2.59
N ASN A 31 -19.73 7.28 -1.72
CA ASN A 31 -19.37 5.85 -1.76
C ASN A 31 -17.88 5.57 -1.54
N LEU A 32 -17.19 6.50 -0.90
CA LEU A 32 -15.80 6.34 -0.51
C LEU A 32 -15.70 5.90 0.94
N VAL A 33 -14.82 4.97 1.21
CA VAL A 33 -14.53 4.50 2.57
C VAL A 33 -13.02 4.63 2.79
N ILE A 34 -12.63 5.45 3.75
CA ILE A 34 -11.22 5.56 4.14
C ILE A 34 -10.90 4.36 5.03
N VAL A 35 -9.76 3.74 4.77
CA VAL A 35 -9.28 2.56 5.47
C VAL A 35 -7.97 2.88 6.15
N ILE A 36 -7.91 2.61 7.46
CA ILE A 36 -6.67 2.71 8.23
C ILE A 36 -6.49 1.38 8.98
N SER A 37 -5.39 0.71 8.75
CA SER A 37 -5.02 -0.51 9.46
C SER A 37 -3.82 -0.25 10.35
N TYR A 38 -3.78 -0.93 11.49
CA TYR A 38 -2.76 -0.72 12.51
C TYR A 38 -1.99 -2.01 12.77
N HIS A 39 -0.71 -1.86 13.08
CA HIS A 39 0.09 -2.93 13.67
C HIS A 39 -0.34 -3.19 15.11
N GLU A 40 0.15 -4.27 15.71
CA GLU A 40 -0.15 -4.62 17.10
C GLU A 40 0.26 -3.54 18.10
N ASP A 41 1.34 -2.81 17.81
CA ASP A 41 1.85 -1.73 18.67
C ASP A 41 1.04 -0.43 18.55
N GLY A 42 0.01 -0.39 17.69
CA GLY A 42 -0.82 0.79 17.45
C GLY A 42 -0.31 1.72 16.35
N SER A 43 0.87 1.46 15.78
CA SER A 43 1.35 2.23 14.64
C SER A 43 0.56 1.90 13.38
N ILE A 44 0.51 2.83 12.44
CA ILE A 44 -0.22 2.65 11.19
C ILE A 44 0.52 1.65 10.30
N ALA A 45 -0.19 0.60 9.87
CA ALA A 45 0.33 -0.40 8.94
C ALA A 45 -0.01 -0.06 7.49
N GLN A 46 -1.21 0.44 7.24
CA GLN A 46 -1.68 0.71 5.89
C GLN A 46 -2.75 1.79 5.88
N THR A 47 -2.75 2.63 4.85
CA THR A 47 -3.80 3.61 4.61
C THR A 47 -4.26 3.57 3.16
N GLY A 48 -5.53 3.83 2.94
CA GLY A 48 -6.07 3.87 1.61
C GLY A 48 -7.55 4.18 1.58
N CYS A 49 -8.16 3.88 0.45
CA CYS A 49 -9.57 4.17 0.21
C CYS A 49 -10.23 3.04 -0.59
N LEU A 50 -11.49 2.78 -0.28
CA LEU A 50 -12.35 1.94 -1.10
C LEU A 50 -13.39 2.83 -1.79
N LYS A 51 -13.65 2.54 -3.05
CA LYS A 51 -14.75 3.12 -3.83
C LYS A 51 -15.58 1.96 -4.37
N ASP A 52 -16.87 1.96 -4.08
CA ASP A 52 -17.77 0.86 -4.45
C ASP A 52 -17.19 -0.51 -4.06
N ASN A 53 -16.63 -0.59 -2.84
CA ASN A 53 -15.99 -1.78 -2.28
C ASN A 53 -14.72 -2.26 -3.00
N LYS A 54 -14.12 -1.42 -3.84
CA LYS A 54 -12.87 -1.71 -4.53
C LYS A 54 -11.76 -0.78 -4.07
N LEU A 55 -10.54 -1.30 -4.01
CA LEU A 55 -9.36 -0.49 -3.75
C LEU A 55 -9.30 0.64 -4.78
N HIS A 56 -9.16 1.88 -4.32
CA HIS A 56 -9.18 3.04 -5.20
C HIS A 56 -8.37 4.20 -4.60
N GLY A 57 -7.71 4.97 -5.46
CA GLY A 57 -6.89 6.09 -5.05
C GLY A 57 -5.56 5.65 -4.47
N GLU A 58 -4.91 6.55 -3.73
CA GLU A 58 -3.59 6.32 -3.17
C GLU A 58 -3.63 5.33 -2.01
N TRP A 59 -2.72 4.38 -2.03
CA TRP A 59 -2.50 3.41 -0.97
C TRP A 59 -1.05 3.41 -0.54
N ALA A 60 -0.84 3.37 0.76
CA ALA A 60 0.48 3.34 1.36
C ALA A 60 0.56 2.28 2.46
N SER A 61 1.71 1.63 2.58
CA SER A 61 1.98 0.71 3.68
C SER A 61 3.27 1.09 4.40
N PHE A 62 3.32 0.76 5.68
CA PHE A 62 4.39 1.18 6.59
C PHE A 62 4.82 0.01 7.47
N ASP A 63 6.10 0.00 7.87
CA ASP A 63 6.58 -0.90 8.91
C ASP A 63 6.26 -0.36 10.32
N MET A 64 6.62 -1.11 11.36
CA MET A 64 6.37 -0.71 12.75
C MET A 64 7.17 0.52 13.19
N ASP A 65 8.25 0.86 12.50
CA ASP A 65 9.05 2.04 12.76
C ASP A 65 8.55 3.28 12.00
N GLY A 66 7.47 3.13 11.23
CA GLY A 66 6.89 4.21 10.45
C GLY A 66 7.54 4.42 9.08
N ASN A 67 8.49 3.56 8.70
CA ASN A 67 9.09 3.62 7.38
C ASN A 67 8.11 3.14 6.32
N LYS A 68 8.06 3.84 5.21
CA LYS A 68 7.19 3.49 4.10
C LYS A 68 7.70 2.23 3.40
N LEU A 69 6.83 1.27 3.20
CA LEU A 69 7.12 0.02 2.49
C LEU A 69 6.61 0.07 1.05
N SER A 70 5.46 0.69 0.82
CA SER A 70 4.90 0.83 -0.52
C SER A 70 4.05 2.09 -0.62
N LEU A 71 3.96 2.60 -1.84
CA LEU A 71 3.10 3.73 -2.18
C LEU A 71 2.68 3.58 -3.64
N GLY A 72 1.40 3.70 -3.91
CA GLY A 72 0.90 3.63 -5.28
C GLY A 72 -0.56 3.99 -5.36
N THR A 73 -1.11 3.82 -6.56
CA THR A 73 -2.50 4.17 -6.85
C THR A 73 -3.23 2.95 -7.41
N TYR A 74 -4.41 2.71 -6.87
CA TYR A 74 -5.38 1.78 -7.45
C TYR A 74 -6.44 2.53 -8.23
N ASN A 75 -6.88 1.95 -9.32
CA ASN A 75 -8.06 2.38 -10.06
C ASN A 75 -9.06 1.23 -10.05
N MET A 76 -10.11 1.35 -9.24
CA MET A 76 -11.19 0.36 -9.13
C MET A 76 -10.68 -1.07 -8.98
N GLY A 77 -9.74 -1.28 -8.06
CA GLY A 77 -9.19 -2.59 -7.71
C GLY A 77 -7.92 -2.98 -8.45
N GLU A 78 -7.51 -2.21 -9.44
CA GLU A 78 -6.33 -2.51 -10.24
C GLU A 78 -5.20 -1.51 -9.99
N LYS A 79 -3.98 -2.01 -9.85
CA LYS A 79 -2.81 -1.15 -9.75
C LYS A 79 -2.62 -0.39 -11.04
N ASN A 80 -2.38 0.92 -10.92
CA ASN A 80 -2.23 1.81 -12.06
C ASN A 80 -1.17 2.88 -11.79
N GLY A 81 -0.38 3.23 -12.80
CA GLY A 81 0.67 4.22 -12.69
C GLY A 81 1.89 3.73 -11.92
N LYS A 82 2.66 4.65 -11.39
CA LYS A 82 3.89 4.37 -10.68
C LYS A 82 3.63 3.89 -9.26
N TRP A 83 4.23 2.76 -8.93
CA TRP A 83 4.27 2.21 -7.59
C TRP A 83 5.71 2.18 -7.09
N PHE A 84 5.87 2.50 -5.83
CA PHE A 84 7.16 2.53 -5.16
C PHE A 84 7.19 1.48 -4.06
N PHE A 85 8.24 0.70 -4.02
CA PHE A 85 8.48 -0.31 -3.00
C PHE A 85 9.85 -0.09 -2.38
N TRP A 86 9.88 0.03 -1.06
CA TRP A 86 11.12 0.19 -0.30
C TRP A 86 11.45 -1.11 0.42
N SER A 87 12.70 -1.54 0.31
CA SER A 87 13.23 -2.69 1.03
C SER A 87 14.65 -2.38 1.47
N ASN A 88 14.86 -2.30 2.79
CA ASN A 88 16.13 -1.88 3.35
C ASN A 88 16.54 -0.49 2.80
N ALA A 89 17.64 -0.43 2.05
CA ALA A 89 18.13 0.80 1.44
C ALA A 89 17.75 0.94 -0.04
N ASP A 90 16.99 0.01 -0.57
CA ASP A 90 16.65 -0.05 -1.98
C ASP A 90 15.24 0.46 -2.26
N LEU A 91 15.08 1.12 -3.38
CA LEU A 91 13.79 1.58 -3.88
C LEU A 91 13.55 0.94 -5.25
N THR A 92 12.40 0.31 -5.40
CA THR A 92 11.95 -0.22 -6.69
C THR A 92 10.75 0.58 -7.16
N GLU A 93 10.84 1.14 -8.35
CA GLU A 93 9.70 1.72 -9.06
C GLU A 93 9.13 0.70 -10.02
N VAL A 94 7.82 0.48 -9.95
CA VAL A 94 7.11 -0.39 -10.89
C VAL A 94 6.00 0.43 -11.53
N ASN A 95 5.99 0.47 -12.85
CA ASN A 95 4.93 1.14 -13.59
C ASN A 95 3.88 0.12 -14.01
N PHE A 96 2.65 0.32 -13.54
CA PHE A 96 1.52 -0.55 -13.83
C PHE A 96 0.53 0.11 -14.78
N LYS A 97 -0.08 -0.71 -15.61
CA LYS A 97 -1.28 -0.35 -16.37
C LYS A 97 -2.27 -1.50 -16.22
N ASP A 98 -3.43 -1.19 -15.64
CA ASP A 98 -4.50 -2.17 -15.42
C ASP A 98 -3.96 -3.46 -14.78
N ASN A 99 -3.20 -3.30 -13.68
CA ASN A 99 -2.59 -4.38 -12.91
C ASN A 99 -1.40 -5.09 -13.58
N ALA A 100 -1.09 -4.77 -14.82
CA ALA A 100 0.05 -5.35 -15.54
C ALA A 100 1.29 -4.48 -15.38
N VAL A 101 2.45 -5.10 -15.17
CA VAL A 101 3.74 -4.41 -15.09
C VAL A 101 4.16 -3.99 -16.50
N ILE A 102 4.39 -2.68 -16.69
CA ILE A 102 4.93 -2.13 -17.95
C ILE A 102 6.46 -2.10 -17.89
N ASP A 103 7.01 -1.54 -16.82
CA ASP A 103 8.44 -1.48 -16.60
C ASP A 103 8.77 -1.42 -15.10
N THR A 104 10.04 -1.64 -14.79
CA THR A 104 10.56 -1.63 -13.43
C THR A 104 11.93 -0.96 -13.41
N VAL A 105 12.16 -0.11 -12.42
CA VAL A 105 13.44 0.55 -12.17
C VAL A 105 13.87 0.29 -10.74
N ASN A 106 15.09 -0.21 -10.57
CA ASN A 106 15.67 -0.42 -9.24
C ASN A 106 16.70 0.68 -8.94
N TRP A 107 16.53 1.31 -7.80
CA TRP A 107 17.43 2.35 -7.30
C TRP A 107 18.20 1.79 -6.11
N GLU A 108 19.45 1.44 -6.33
CA GLU A 108 20.34 0.99 -5.27
C GLU A 108 20.93 2.18 -4.52
N ASN A 109 21.14 2.02 -3.23
CA ASN A 109 21.66 3.07 -2.36
C ASN A 109 23.04 3.62 -2.82
N LYS A 110 23.88 2.79 -3.41
CA LYS A 110 25.17 3.23 -3.96
C LYS A 110 25.04 4.23 -5.12
N ASN A 111 23.95 4.18 -5.87
CA ASN A 111 23.69 5.16 -6.93
C ASN A 111 23.27 6.50 -6.36
N PHE A 112 22.63 6.48 -5.20
CA PHE A 112 22.24 7.68 -4.49
C PHE A 112 23.46 8.43 -3.92
N LEU A 113 24.42 7.69 -3.40
CA LEU A 113 25.68 8.27 -2.88
C LEU A 113 26.58 8.76 -4.00
N ALA A 114 26.61 8.09 -5.15
CA ALA A 114 27.44 8.49 -6.30
C ALA A 114 26.94 9.77 -6.98
N ASN A 115 25.63 10.05 -6.94
CA ASN A 115 25.03 11.25 -7.54
C ASN A 115 25.06 12.48 -6.65
N ASN A 116 25.45 12.36 -5.38
CA ASN A 116 25.54 13.45 -4.42
C ASN A 116 26.98 13.91 -4.12
N ASN A 117 27.91 13.36 -4.85
CA ASN A 117 29.30 13.82 -4.83
C ASN A 117 29.56 14.66 -6.09
#